data_5d9f8601e12e426c4acd1286506f3504
#
_entry.id   5d9f8601e12e426c4acd1286506f3504
#
_cell.length_a   1.000
_cell.length_b   1.000
_cell.length_c   1.000
_cell.angle_alpha   90.00
_cell.angle_beta   90.00
_cell.angle_gamma   90.00
#
_symmetry.space_group_name_H-M   'P 1'
#
loop_
_entity.id
_entity.type
_entity.pdbx_description
1 polymer ?
#
loop_
_entity_poly.entity_id
_entity_poly.type
_entity_poly.pdbx_seq_one_letter_code
_entity_poly.pdbx_strand_id
1 'polypeptide(L)'
;MASSSATLPHKWRVTRYDPALRNKRGNYSLGDWSFFAQVGQVFNGEELTFQRYLGWEMAYANAASAFLADAGLDALQIEYLENKNIKNVNAEQYKDISLEPKSLRAGMLVAKDDLANVVRLNLREVIWCKLATGYREDSRFYLHFGWDFYMYIGSSLPSVKAIRYAESIGLFVEPKRSPYLETDD
;
A
#
# COMPACT_ATOMS: atom_id res chain seq x y z
N MET A 1 -4.05 -25.40 -6.77
CA MET A 1 -2.84 -25.30 -5.91
C MET A 1 -2.87 -23.92 -5.28
N ALA A 2 -2.90 -23.84 -3.95
CA ALA A 2 -2.95 -22.58 -3.21
C ALA A 2 -1.76 -21.69 -3.58
N SER A 3 -1.99 -20.40 -3.75
CA SER A 3 -0.92 -19.41 -3.89
C SER A 3 -0.09 -19.43 -2.60
N SER A 4 1.24 -19.62 -2.69
CA SER A 4 2.13 -19.70 -1.52
C SER A 4 2.09 -18.44 -0.64
N SER A 5 1.70 -17.30 -1.19
CA SER A 5 1.49 -16.06 -0.44
C SER A 5 0.32 -16.13 0.56
N ALA A 6 -0.65 -17.04 0.36
CA ALA A 6 -1.74 -17.27 1.31
C ALA A 6 -1.27 -17.89 2.63
N THR A 7 -0.14 -18.59 2.64
CA THR A 7 0.39 -19.34 3.79
C THR A 7 1.39 -18.57 4.66
N LEU A 8 1.75 -17.31 4.29
CA LEU A 8 2.69 -16.52 5.09
C LEU A 8 2.23 -16.39 6.55
N PRO A 9 3.14 -16.61 7.53
CA PRO A 9 2.78 -16.63 8.95
C PRO A 9 2.40 -15.25 9.49
N HIS A 10 2.98 -14.20 8.94
CA HIS A 10 2.76 -12.83 9.42
C HIS A 10 2.00 -12.03 8.37
N LYS A 11 0.91 -11.38 8.79
CA LYS A 11 0.01 -10.62 7.91
C LYS A 11 -0.51 -9.41 8.66
N TRP A 12 -0.38 -8.23 8.03
CA TRP A 12 -0.80 -6.98 8.63
C TRP A 12 -1.61 -6.12 7.65
N ARG A 13 -2.44 -5.29 8.23
CA ARG A 13 -2.96 -4.10 7.60
C ARG A 13 -2.26 -2.89 8.20
N VAL A 14 -1.69 -2.06 7.35
CA VAL A 14 -1.09 -0.77 7.72
C VAL A 14 -2.07 0.32 7.32
N THR A 15 -2.39 1.23 8.23
CA THR A 15 -3.39 2.26 8.02
C THR A 15 -3.14 3.51 8.85
N ARG A 16 -3.58 4.66 8.37
CA ARG A 16 -3.59 5.92 9.12
C ARG A 16 -4.78 6.04 10.09
N TYR A 17 -5.77 5.16 9.96
CA TYR A 17 -6.97 5.20 10.79
C TYR A 17 -6.78 4.43 12.08
N ASP A 18 -7.05 5.11 13.22
CA ASP A 18 -6.98 4.48 14.53
C ASP A 18 -8.00 3.33 14.63
N PRO A 19 -7.55 2.09 14.85
CA PRO A 19 -8.44 0.95 15.02
C PRO A 19 -9.46 1.11 16.16
N ALA A 20 -9.12 1.87 17.20
CA ALA A 20 -10.01 2.14 18.33
C ALA A 20 -11.25 2.97 17.94
N LEU A 21 -11.19 3.70 16.82
CA LEU A 21 -12.27 4.53 16.30
C LEU A 21 -13.18 3.80 15.31
N ARG A 22 -13.05 2.49 15.20
CA ARG A 22 -13.93 1.67 14.35
C ARG A 22 -15.20 1.29 15.07
N ASN A 23 -16.29 1.25 14.31
CA ASN A 23 -17.57 0.74 14.81
C ASN A 23 -17.54 -0.80 14.95
N LYS A 24 -18.62 -1.37 15.51
CA LYS A 24 -18.77 -2.82 15.71
C LYS A 24 -18.69 -3.66 14.41
N ARG A 25 -18.86 -3.03 13.24
CA ARG A 25 -18.70 -3.67 11.92
C ARG A 25 -17.27 -3.57 11.37
N GLY A 26 -16.36 -2.94 12.13
CA GLY A 26 -14.97 -2.72 11.71
C GLY A 26 -14.76 -1.55 10.76
N ASN A 27 -15.80 -0.74 10.48
CA ASN A 27 -15.67 0.42 9.63
C ASN A 27 -15.20 1.62 10.45
N TYR A 28 -14.34 2.46 9.86
CA TYR A 28 -13.95 3.74 10.43
C TYR A 28 -15.17 4.68 10.44
N SER A 29 -15.47 5.26 11.58
CA SER A 29 -16.75 5.95 11.80
C SER A 29 -16.65 7.47 11.72
N LEU A 30 -15.46 8.03 11.70
CA LEU A 30 -15.24 9.46 11.55
C LEU A 30 -15.20 9.80 10.05
N GLY A 31 -16.03 10.74 9.62
CA GLY A 31 -16.04 11.24 8.25
C GLY A 31 -14.72 11.93 7.90
N ASP A 32 -13.76 11.17 7.42
CA ASP A 32 -12.44 11.64 7.01
C ASP A 32 -12.20 11.30 5.54
N TRP A 33 -11.21 11.94 4.94
CA TRP A 33 -10.84 11.67 3.56
C TRP A 33 -10.22 10.27 3.39
N SER A 34 -10.40 9.67 2.24
CA SER A 34 -9.96 8.31 1.95
C SER A 34 -9.26 8.13 0.60
N PHE A 35 -9.20 9.17 -0.24
CA PHE A 35 -8.54 9.09 -1.55
C PHE A 35 -8.04 10.45 -2.06
N PHE A 36 -7.14 10.40 -3.03
CA PHE A 36 -6.41 11.57 -3.56
C PHE A 36 -7.31 12.67 -4.14
N ALA A 37 -8.37 12.31 -4.85
CA ALA A 37 -9.26 13.29 -5.48
C ALA A 37 -10.03 14.18 -4.48
N GLN A 38 -9.93 13.90 -3.19
CA GLN A 38 -10.50 14.72 -2.12
C GLN A 38 -9.59 15.85 -1.64
N VAL A 39 -8.37 15.95 -2.18
CA VAL A 39 -7.49 17.10 -1.92
C VAL A 39 -8.20 18.40 -2.31
N GLY A 40 -8.17 19.40 -1.42
CA GLY A 40 -8.89 20.66 -1.53
C GLY A 40 -10.29 20.66 -0.88
N GLN A 41 -10.79 19.50 -0.40
CA GLN A 41 -12.06 19.42 0.34
C GLN A 41 -11.81 19.60 1.85
N VAL A 42 -12.89 19.96 2.55
CA VAL A 42 -12.86 20.17 4.02
C VAL A 42 -13.41 18.95 4.75
N PHE A 43 -12.64 18.47 5.71
CA PHE A 43 -12.99 17.35 6.59
C PHE A 43 -12.84 17.76 8.05
N ASN A 44 -13.88 17.59 8.85
CA ASN A 44 -13.86 17.97 10.26
C ASN A 44 -13.43 19.42 10.53
N GLY A 45 -13.79 20.34 9.61
CA GLY A 45 -13.45 21.76 9.71
C GLY A 45 -12.05 22.14 9.21
N GLU A 46 -11.28 21.20 8.68
CA GLU A 46 -9.94 21.43 8.15
C GLU A 46 -9.85 21.03 6.67
N GLU A 47 -9.21 21.87 5.87
CA GLU A 47 -8.93 21.55 4.46
C GLU A 47 -7.89 20.44 4.36
N LEU A 48 -8.16 19.45 3.49
CA LEU A 48 -7.14 18.50 3.05
C LEU A 48 -6.24 19.18 2.01
N THR A 49 -5.21 19.88 2.46
CA THR A 49 -4.22 20.44 1.55
C THR A 49 -3.37 19.35 0.91
N PHE A 50 -2.80 19.63 -0.27
CA PHE A 50 -1.86 18.72 -0.92
C PHE A 50 -0.66 18.36 -0.01
N GLN A 51 -0.15 19.33 0.74
CA GLN A 51 0.95 19.11 1.68
C GLN A 51 0.58 18.11 2.80
N ARG A 52 -0.64 18.23 3.34
CA ARG A 52 -1.16 17.28 4.34
C ARG A 52 -1.33 15.88 3.77
N TYR A 53 -1.90 15.78 2.55
CA TYR A 53 -2.00 14.53 1.82
C TYR A 53 -0.64 13.89 1.59
N LEU A 54 0.34 14.67 1.07
CA LEU A 54 1.69 14.20 0.78
C LEU A 54 2.40 13.67 2.03
N GLY A 55 2.18 14.27 3.19
CA GLY A 55 2.72 13.76 4.47
C GLY A 55 2.28 12.33 4.75
N TRP A 56 0.99 12.02 4.56
CA TRP A 56 0.47 10.66 4.72
C TRP A 56 0.96 9.72 3.61
N GLU A 57 0.94 10.16 2.36
CA GLU A 57 1.44 9.38 1.24
C GLU A 57 2.89 8.93 1.47
N MET A 58 3.75 9.84 1.93
CA MET A 58 5.15 9.54 2.26
C MET A 58 5.28 8.60 3.47
N ALA A 59 4.40 8.71 4.47
CA ALA A 59 4.38 7.78 5.59
C ALA A 59 4.15 6.33 5.12
N TYR A 60 3.18 6.11 4.22
CA TYR A 60 2.93 4.79 3.65
C TYR A 60 4.10 4.29 2.78
N ALA A 61 4.67 5.15 1.93
CA ALA A 61 5.81 4.79 1.09
C ALA A 61 7.03 4.40 1.95
N ASN A 62 7.30 5.15 3.00
CA ASN A 62 8.40 4.87 3.93
C ASN A 62 8.14 3.58 4.73
N ALA A 63 6.90 3.34 5.19
CA ALA A 63 6.54 2.11 5.86
C ALA A 63 6.72 0.89 4.94
N ALA A 64 6.25 0.95 3.68
CA ALA A 64 6.43 -0.13 2.71
C ALA A 64 7.92 -0.45 2.50
N SER A 65 8.76 0.58 2.35
CA SER A 65 10.21 0.43 2.22
C SER A 65 10.85 -0.18 3.47
N ALA A 66 10.39 0.21 4.67
CA ALA A 66 10.88 -0.37 5.91
C ALA A 66 10.52 -1.86 6.03
N PHE A 67 9.30 -2.26 5.67
CA PHE A 67 8.89 -3.66 5.67
C PHE A 67 9.70 -4.49 4.66
N LEU A 68 9.95 -3.96 3.46
CA LEU A 68 10.79 -4.61 2.46
C LEU A 68 12.21 -4.83 2.98
N ALA A 69 12.81 -3.79 3.57
CA ALA A 69 14.15 -3.84 4.13
C ALA A 69 14.24 -4.83 5.31
N ASP A 70 13.25 -4.84 6.22
CA ASP A 70 13.20 -5.74 7.37
C ASP A 70 13.03 -7.22 6.93
N ALA A 71 12.41 -7.44 5.77
CA ALA A 71 12.31 -8.74 5.12
C ALA A 71 13.61 -9.15 4.39
N GLY A 72 14.63 -8.28 4.32
CA GLY A 72 15.90 -8.53 3.64
C GLY A 72 15.76 -8.63 2.12
N LEU A 73 14.86 -7.85 1.53
CA LEU A 73 14.53 -7.90 0.11
C LEU A 73 14.97 -6.61 -0.59
N ASP A 74 15.43 -6.74 -1.83
CA ASP A 74 15.86 -5.62 -2.67
C ASP A 74 14.90 -5.29 -3.82
N ALA A 75 13.93 -6.17 -4.09
CA ALA A 75 12.92 -5.96 -5.14
C ALA A 75 11.66 -6.78 -4.87
N LEU A 76 10.56 -6.36 -5.49
CA LEU A 76 9.31 -7.10 -5.60
C LEU A 76 8.88 -7.20 -7.06
N GLN A 77 8.18 -8.26 -7.42
CA GLN A 77 7.59 -8.42 -8.74
C GLN A 77 6.16 -7.88 -8.74
N ILE A 78 5.78 -7.21 -9.81
CA ILE A 78 4.38 -6.86 -10.08
C ILE A 78 3.65 -8.13 -10.51
N GLU A 79 2.89 -8.75 -9.61
CA GLU A 79 2.08 -9.94 -9.93
C GLU A 79 0.84 -9.59 -10.74
N TYR A 80 0.22 -8.46 -10.43
CA TYR A 80 -0.96 -7.95 -11.09
C TYR A 80 -0.87 -6.45 -11.25
N LEU A 81 -1.29 -5.93 -12.40
CA LEU A 81 -1.34 -4.51 -12.68
C LEU A 81 -2.65 -4.16 -13.40
N GLU A 82 -3.41 -3.28 -12.80
CA GLU A 82 -4.51 -2.58 -13.43
C GLU A 82 -4.12 -1.13 -13.69
N ASN A 83 -4.16 -0.74 -14.96
CA ASN A 83 -3.77 0.60 -15.41
C ASN A 83 -4.87 1.27 -16.26
N LYS A 84 -6.13 0.85 -16.05
CA LYS A 84 -7.29 1.32 -16.83
C LYS A 84 -7.46 2.83 -16.79
N ASN A 85 -7.05 3.46 -15.72
CA ASN A 85 -7.22 4.89 -15.50
C ASN A 85 -6.11 5.74 -16.11
N ILE A 86 -4.97 5.18 -16.52
CA ILE A 86 -3.82 5.95 -17.03
C ILE A 86 -4.18 6.89 -18.17
N LYS A 87 -5.14 6.50 -19.02
CA LYS A 87 -5.58 7.35 -20.15
C LYS A 87 -6.41 8.56 -19.71
N ASN A 88 -7.04 8.46 -18.54
CA ASN A 88 -7.96 9.46 -18.00
C ASN A 88 -7.34 10.27 -16.86
N VAL A 89 -6.18 9.83 -16.35
CA VAL A 89 -5.47 10.51 -15.27
C VAL A 89 -4.68 11.67 -15.86
N ASN A 90 -4.91 12.87 -15.31
CA ASN A 90 -4.13 14.04 -15.66
C ASN A 90 -2.67 13.83 -15.18
N ALA A 91 -1.69 14.05 -16.07
CA ALA A 91 -0.27 13.97 -15.76
C ALA A 91 0.15 14.85 -14.56
N GLU A 92 -0.55 15.98 -14.35
CA GLU A 92 -0.37 16.84 -13.17
C GLU A 92 -0.57 16.09 -11.84
N GLN A 93 -1.37 15.01 -11.85
CA GLN A 93 -1.68 14.23 -10.67
C GLN A 93 -0.48 13.43 -10.15
N TYR A 94 0.52 13.16 -10.98
CA TYR A 94 1.71 12.39 -10.62
C TYR A 94 3.04 13.02 -11.11
N LYS A 95 3.03 14.26 -11.50
CA LYS A 95 4.22 14.97 -12.04
C LYS A 95 5.43 15.01 -11.10
N ASP A 96 5.19 14.91 -9.79
CA ASP A 96 6.21 14.86 -8.75
C ASP A 96 6.67 13.43 -8.41
N ILE A 97 6.22 12.44 -9.19
CA ILE A 97 6.65 11.04 -9.08
C ILE A 97 7.56 10.73 -10.27
N SER A 98 8.80 10.34 -9.99
CA SER A 98 9.82 10.14 -11.02
C SER A 98 9.67 8.85 -11.85
N LEU A 99 8.65 8.04 -11.54
CA LEU A 99 8.36 6.79 -12.25
C LEU A 99 7.19 7.00 -13.23
N GLU A 100 7.43 6.72 -14.52
CA GLU A 100 6.40 6.82 -15.56
C GLU A 100 5.42 5.63 -15.46
N PRO A 101 4.12 5.86 -15.14
CA PRO A 101 3.16 4.77 -14.94
C PRO A 101 2.99 3.86 -16.15
N LYS A 102 3.12 4.42 -17.37
CA LYS A 102 2.99 3.67 -18.63
C LYS A 102 4.15 2.70 -18.88
N SER A 103 5.27 2.83 -18.15
CA SER A 103 6.39 1.90 -18.25
C SER A 103 6.18 0.60 -17.48
N LEU A 104 5.27 0.60 -16.51
CA LEU A 104 5.00 -0.55 -15.66
C LEU A 104 4.27 -1.68 -16.39
N ARG A 105 4.63 -2.92 -16.08
CA ARG A 105 4.04 -4.16 -16.64
C ARG A 105 3.95 -5.23 -15.56
N ALA A 106 2.93 -6.09 -15.65
CA ALA A 106 2.91 -7.32 -14.88
C ALA A 106 4.14 -8.18 -15.21
N GLY A 107 4.71 -8.82 -14.21
CA GLY A 107 5.97 -9.57 -14.30
C GLY A 107 7.24 -8.73 -14.09
N MET A 108 7.16 -7.40 -14.13
CA MET A 108 8.30 -6.50 -13.94
C MET A 108 8.77 -6.51 -12.48
N LEU A 109 10.09 -6.45 -12.28
CA LEU A 109 10.69 -6.22 -10.97
C LEU A 109 10.72 -4.73 -10.64
N VAL A 110 10.23 -4.39 -9.46
CA VAL A 110 10.33 -3.07 -8.84
C VAL A 110 11.46 -3.13 -7.83
N ALA A 111 12.54 -2.42 -8.11
CA ALA A 111 13.66 -2.30 -7.16
C ALA A 111 13.23 -1.52 -5.92
N LYS A 112 13.92 -1.73 -4.81
CA LYS A 112 13.64 -1.02 -3.54
C LYS A 112 13.62 0.50 -3.68
N ASP A 113 14.48 1.05 -4.54
CA ASP A 113 14.59 2.49 -4.76
C ASP A 113 13.36 3.05 -5.50
N ASP A 114 12.66 2.22 -6.28
CA ASP A 114 11.45 2.60 -7.01
C ASP A 114 10.16 2.24 -6.25
N LEU A 115 10.25 1.47 -5.16
CA LEU A 115 9.07 1.02 -4.43
C LEU A 115 8.22 2.18 -3.92
N ALA A 116 8.85 3.22 -3.40
CA ALA A 116 8.16 4.41 -2.92
C ALA A 116 7.31 5.06 -4.03
N ASN A 117 7.84 5.14 -5.25
CA ASN A 117 7.11 5.68 -6.40
C ASN A 117 5.89 4.81 -6.78
N VAL A 118 6.05 3.48 -6.76
CA VAL A 118 4.94 2.55 -7.03
C VAL A 118 3.85 2.65 -5.95
N VAL A 119 4.22 2.75 -4.67
CA VAL A 119 3.27 2.98 -3.57
C VAL A 119 2.48 4.27 -3.80
N ARG A 120 3.16 5.37 -4.11
CA ARG A 120 2.54 6.68 -4.36
C ARG A 120 1.57 6.64 -5.54
N LEU A 121 1.94 5.97 -6.64
CA LEU A 121 1.05 5.78 -7.80
C LEU A 121 -0.23 5.01 -7.44
N ASN A 122 -0.14 3.98 -6.57
CA ASN A 122 -1.31 3.26 -6.07
C ASN A 122 -2.20 4.15 -5.18
N LEU A 123 -1.61 4.90 -4.25
CA LEU A 123 -2.36 5.78 -3.34
C LEU A 123 -3.05 6.95 -4.06
N ARG A 124 -2.52 7.35 -5.21
CA ARG A 124 -3.15 8.35 -6.10
C ARG A 124 -4.11 7.75 -7.12
N GLU A 125 -4.36 6.45 -7.04
CA GLU A 125 -5.26 5.70 -7.95
C GLU A 125 -4.87 5.83 -9.44
N VAL A 126 -3.59 6.13 -9.72
CA VAL A 126 -3.04 6.15 -11.09
C VAL A 126 -2.92 4.72 -11.63
N ILE A 127 -2.52 3.80 -10.76
CA ILE A 127 -2.47 2.36 -11.01
C ILE A 127 -3.10 1.63 -9.82
N TRP A 128 -3.44 0.36 -10.01
CA TRP A 128 -3.63 -0.58 -8.92
C TRP A 128 -2.81 -1.83 -9.20
N CYS A 129 -1.93 -2.22 -8.27
CA CYS A 129 -1.10 -3.40 -8.45
C CYS A 129 -0.98 -4.23 -7.18
N LYS A 130 -0.65 -5.51 -7.38
CA LYS A 130 -0.19 -6.44 -6.34
C LYS A 130 1.29 -6.69 -6.55
N LEU A 131 2.05 -6.63 -5.47
CA LEU A 131 3.48 -6.88 -5.47
C LEU A 131 3.81 -8.08 -4.59
N ALA A 132 4.74 -8.93 -5.01
CA ALA A 132 5.24 -10.05 -4.20
C ALA A 132 6.66 -10.46 -4.59
N THR A 133 7.25 -11.40 -3.84
CA THR A 133 8.59 -11.96 -4.08
C THR A 133 8.62 -13.06 -5.13
N GLY A 134 7.76 -13.01 -6.15
CA GLY A 134 7.72 -13.98 -7.24
C GLY A 134 6.63 -15.02 -7.14
N TYR A 135 6.50 -15.78 -8.23
CA TYR A 135 5.41 -16.72 -8.43
C TYR A 135 5.58 -18.01 -7.60
N ARG A 136 4.58 -18.31 -6.81
CA ARG A 136 4.12 -19.60 -6.29
C ARG A 136 4.80 -20.16 -5.05
N GLU A 137 5.90 -20.88 -5.10
CA GLU A 137 6.32 -21.70 -3.94
C GLU A 137 7.28 -21.01 -2.97
N ASP A 138 7.90 -19.90 -3.40
CA ASP A 138 8.89 -19.14 -2.62
C ASP A 138 8.41 -17.74 -2.21
N SER A 139 7.11 -17.46 -2.23
CA SER A 139 6.62 -16.15 -1.84
C SER A 139 6.91 -15.92 -0.35
N ARG A 140 7.85 -15.03 -0.07
CA ARG A 140 8.25 -14.65 1.28
C ARG A 140 7.65 -13.32 1.71
N PHE A 141 7.05 -12.61 0.76
CA PHE A 141 6.53 -11.28 1.01
C PHE A 141 5.47 -10.91 -0.05
N TYR A 142 4.44 -10.18 0.37
CA TYR A 142 3.54 -9.48 -0.54
C TYR A 142 3.20 -8.08 -0.02
N LEU A 143 2.84 -7.19 -0.94
CA LEU A 143 2.34 -5.86 -0.70
C LEU A 143 1.13 -5.60 -1.59
N HIS A 144 -0.03 -5.39 -0.98
CA HIS A 144 -1.29 -5.11 -1.67
C HIS A 144 -1.89 -3.80 -1.17
N PHE A 145 -2.63 -3.12 -2.06
CA PHE A 145 -3.32 -1.89 -1.74
C PHE A 145 -4.82 -2.14 -1.74
N GLY A 146 -5.48 -1.67 -0.69
CA GLY A 146 -6.93 -1.67 -0.58
C GLY A 146 -7.51 -0.30 -0.84
N TRP A 147 -8.83 -0.24 -0.87
CA TRP A 147 -9.57 1.01 -0.85
C TRP A 147 -9.34 1.73 0.49
N ASP A 148 -9.60 3.02 0.53
CA ASP A 148 -9.57 3.82 1.75
C ASP A 148 -8.20 3.87 2.45
N PHE A 149 -7.11 3.93 1.69
CA PHE A 149 -5.77 4.00 2.28
C PHE A 149 -5.43 2.80 3.18
N TYR A 150 -5.83 1.60 2.77
CA TYR A 150 -5.37 0.36 3.39
C TYR A 150 -4.21 -0.24 2.60
N MET A 151 -3.13 -0.55 3.29
CA MET A 151 -2.01 -1.30 2.75
C MET A 151 -1.90 -2.62 3.50
N TYR A 152 -1.84 -3.73 2.76
CA TYR A 152 -1.75 -5.07 3.33
C TYR A 152 -0.38 -5.66 3.03
N ILE A 153 0.27 -6.18 4.06
CA ILE A 153 1.61 -6.75 3.97
C ILE A 153 1.58 -8.16 4.54
N GLY A 154 2.19 -9.10 3.82
CA GLY A 154 2.49 -10.43 4.32
C GLY A 154 3.98 -10.68 4.28
N SER A 155 4.51 -11.35 5.29
CA SER A 155 5.93 -11.66 5.39
C SER A 155 6.17 -13.03 6.04
N SER A 156 7.24 -13.69 5.62
CA SER A 156 7.78 -14.87 6.31
C SER A 156 8.48 -14.51 7.63
N LEU A 157 8.85 -13.23 7.82
CA LEU A 157 9.52 -12.72 8.99
C LEU A 157 8.59 -11.82 9.82
N PRO A 158 8.80 -11.71 11.15
CA PRO A 158 7.91 -10.95 12.05
C PRO A 158 8.00 -9.42 11.89
N SER A 159 8.90 -8.88 11.07
CA SER A 159 9.04 -7.46 10.69
C SER A 159 8.96 -6.45 11.85
N VAL A 160 9.58 -6.77 12.99
CA VAL A 160 9.45 -6.03 14.25
C VAL A 160 9.95 -4.58 14.12
N LYS A 161 11.05 -4.37 13.39
CA LYS A 161 11.62 -3.03 13.20
C LYS A 161 10.73 -2.17 12.32
N ALA A 162 10.21 -2.77 11.25
CA ALA A 162 9.32 -2.08 10.31
C ALA A 162 8.00 -1.68 10.98
N ILE A 163 7.42 -2.55 11.82
CA ILE A 163 6.21 -2.24 12.61
C ILE A 163 6.45 -1.04 13.50
N ARG A 164 7.52 -1.07 14.33
CA ARG A 164 7.87 0.05 15.21
C ARG A 164 8.09 1.34 14.44
N TYR A 165 8.76 1.27 13.29
CA TYR A 165 8.96 2.42 12.44
C TYR A 165 7.63 2.98 11.92
N ALA A 166 6.76 2.15 11.35
CA ALA A 166 5.44 2.57 10.86
C ALA A 166 4.61 3.25 11.96
N GLU A 167 4.60 2.68 13.17
CA GLU A 167 3.90 3.27 14.33
C GLU A 167 4.54 4.61 14.76
N SER A 168 5.85 4.73 14.71
CA SER A 168 6.56 5.97 15.07
C SER A 168 6.27 7.15 14.14
N ILE A 169 5.84 6.88 12.91
CA ILE A 169 5.44 7.90 11.92
C ILE A 169 3.92 8.09 11.81
N GLY A 170 3.17 7.57 12.78
CA GLY A 170 1.73 7.82 12.94
C GLY A 170 0.81 6.83 12.23
N LEU A 171 1.33 5.73 11.69
CA LEU A 171 0.51 4.66 11.13
C LEU A 171 0.17 3.61 12.21
N PHE A 172 -0.93 2.92 12.01
CA PHE A 172 -1.34 1.77 12.82
C PHE A 172 -1.05 0.48 12.06
N VAL A 173 -0.52 -0.53 12.76
CA VAL A 173 -0.23 -1.84 12.21
C VAL A 173 -1.03 -2.88 12.97
N GLU A 174 -1.96 -3.55 12.31
CA GLU A 174 -2.86 -4.50 12.93
C GLU A 174 -2.84 -5.86 12.22
N PRO A 175 -2.94 -6.99 12.93
CA PRO A 175 -3.01 -8.31 12.33
C PRO A 175 -4.21 -8.40 11.39
N LYS A 176 -3.98 -8.59 10.10
CA LYS A 176 -5.05 -8.71 9.12
C LYS A 176 -4.56 -9.38 7.84
N ARG A 177 -5.28 -10.41 7.37
CA ARG A 177 -5.05 -10.99 6.04
C ARG A 177 -5.52 -10.03 4.95
N SER A 178 -4.77 -9.95 3.86
CA SER A 178 -5.21 -9.22 2.68
C SER A 178 -6.45 -9.87 2.07
N PRO A 179 -7.49 -9.09 1.73
CA PRO A 179 -8.67 -9.61 1.02
C PRO A 179 -8.38 -9.89 -0.47
N TYR A 180 -7.20 -9.52 -0.95
CA TYR A 180 -6.77 -9.68 -2.36
C TYR A 180 -5.89 -10.91 -2.58
N LEU A 181 -5.65 -11.71 -1.55
CA LEU A 181 -5.11 -13.05 -1.71
C LEU A 181 -6.20 -13.93 -2.34
N GLU A 182 -5.80 -14.75 -3.31
CA GLU A 182 -6.70 -15.74 -3.87
C GLU A 182 -7.22 -16.63 -2.74
N THR A 183 -8.53 -16.82 -2.69
CA THR A 183 -9.14 -17.81 -1.82
C THR A 183 -8.88 -19.17 -2.43
N ASP A 184 -8.45 -20.11 -1.60
CA ASP A 184 -8.45 -21.53 -1.97
C ASP A 184 -9.92 -21.97 -2.08
N ASP A 185 -10.48 -21.92 -3.30
CA ASP A 185 -11.74 -22.58 -3.66
C ASP A 185 -11.46 -24.00 -4.12
#